data_4f8b16a2f56def93545ab6fae3c2498f
#
_entry.id   4f8b16a2f56def93545ab6fae3c2498f
#
_cell.length_a   1.000
_cell.length_b   1.000
_cell.length_c   1.000
_cell.angle_alpha   90.00
_cell.angle_beta   90.00
_cell.angle_gamma   90.00
#
_symmetry.space_group_name_H-M   'P 1'
#
loop_
_entity.id
_entity.type
_entity.pdbx_description
1 polymer ?
#
loop_
_entity_poly.entity_id
_entity_poly.type
_entity_poly.pdbx_seq_one_letter_code
_entity_poly.pdbx_strand_id
1 'polypeptide(L)'
;LPVPLAFTPLYYWVVGPLFGPPAEIVEPARLGLMLMTPWTWAIAYRRFNQGVLIRHGRSRAVTVGTTVRLAALCAVLGAGYLLAKPLGVGWVSGIVVGTSAIAVAVIAEAIYVGLRVHPVLRQRVQPAPAVSPPLSWRAFARFYTPLVMTSLLGLLSFPIATAAMGRMPNALDSLAVWPVVSGLLFLLLSVGIAYNEVVVALLDRPDAVRPLRRFSWTLAAATTGLLVALLATPLAGVWLTAVSGLSAGLAALAQLSLWYSLARPAFSAVQNWQQGLLIHAGRTRGVTEATVVFLAVSGALLAAGVAWP
;
A
#
# COMPACT_ATOMS: atom_id res chain seq x y z
N LEU A 1 6.81 -4.79 17.61
CA LEU A 1 6.55 -6.16 17.07
C LEU A 1 7.62 -6.65 16.07
N PRO A 2 8.09 -5.89 15.05
CA PRO A 2 9.08 -6.44 14.10
C PRO A 2 10.44 -6.75 14.72
N VAL A 3 10.90 -5.98 15.70
CA VAL A 3 12.21 -6.18 16.35
C VAL A 3 12.28 -7.54 17.08
N PRO A 4 11.41 -7.86 18.06
CA PRO A 4 11.48 -9.16 18.70
C PRO A 4 11.26 -10.31 17.72
N LEU A 5 10.38 -10.16 16.72
CA LEU A 5 10.15 -11.19 15.72
C LEU A 5 11.41 -11.45 14.86
N ALA A 6 12.11 -10.40 14.39
CA ALA A 6 13.28 -10.55 13.53
C ALA A 6 14.53 -11.07 14.27
N PHE A 7 14.77 -10.57 15.50
CA PHE A 7 16.04 -10.77 16.20
C PHE A 7 16.02 -11.89 17.26
N THR A 8 14.85 -12.51 17.53
CA THR A 8 14.75 -13.62 18.49
C THR A 8 14.30 -14.91 17.84
N PRO A 9 14.40 -16.06 18.54
CA PRO A 9 13.87 -17.34 18.07
C PRO A 9 12.37 -17.35 17.82
N LEU A 10 11.64 -16.33 18.28
CA LEU A 10 10.20 -16.14 18.05
C LEU A 10 9.85 -16.19 16.56
N TYR A 11 10.78 -15.79 15.69
CA TYR A 11 10.64 -15.88 14.23
C TYR A 11 10.27 -17.30 13.79
N TYR A 12 11.01 -18.31 14.23
CA TYR A 12 10.79 -19.70 13.84
C TYR A 12 9.50 -20.27 14.40
N TRP A 13 9.14 -19.87 15.63
CA TRP A 13 7.89 -20.29 16.28
C TRP A 13 6.63 -19.72 15.59
N VAL A 14 6.76 -18.57 14.96
CA VAL A 14 5.65 -17.92 14.25
C VAL A 14 5.63 -18.32 12.78
N VAL A 15 6.76 -18.24 12.08
CA VAL A 15 6.81 -18.41 10.63
C VAL A 15 6.64 -19.87 10.21
N GLY A 16 7.24 -20.82 10.93
CA GLY A 16 7.12 -22.24 10.62
C GLY A 16 5.67 -22.73 10.66
N PRO A 17 4.97 -22.64 11.80
CA PRO A 17 3.59 -23.14 11.92
C PRO A 17 2.57 -22.35 11.10
N LEU A 18 2.79 -21.04 10.88
CA LEU A 18 1.82 -20.18 10.23
C LEU A 18 1.90 -20.23 8.70
N PHE A 19 3.11 -20.31 8.15
CA PHE A 19 3.34 -20.20 6.70
C PHE A 19 3.92 -21.47 6.07
N GLY A 20 4.56 -22.37 6.85
CA GLY A 20 5.18 -23.59 6.35
C GLY A 20 6.16 -23.38 5.20
N PRO A 21 7.05 -22.37 5.24
CA PRO A 21 7.93 -22.08 4.11
C PRO A 21 8.98 -23.20 3.93
N PRO A 22 9.46 -23.42 2.69
CA PRO A 22 10.62 -24.28 2.44
C PRO A 22 11.82 -23.83 3.28
N ALA A 23 12.58 -24.79 3.81
CA ALA A 23 13.72 -24.52 4.70
C ALA A 23 14.74 -23.54 4.10
N GLU A 24 14.93 -23.60 2.79
CA GLU A 24 15.86 -22.75 2.02
C GLU A 24 15.51 -21.26 2.07
N ILE A 25 14.23 -20.92 2.33
CA ILE A 25 13.72 -19.52 2.30
C ILE A 25 13.71 -18.92 3.71
N VAL A 26 13.71 -19.74 4.77
CA VAL A 26 13.52 -19.29 6.15
C VAL A 26 14.58 -18.27 6.58
N GLU A 27 15.87 -18.60 6.42
CA GLU A 27 16.97 -17.71 6.82
C GLU A 27 17.07 -16.44 5.95
N PRO A 28 17.02 -16.54 4.59
CA PRO A 28 16.97 -15.33 3.76
C PRO A 28 15.80 -14.40 4.11
N ALA A 29 14.62 -14.94 4.39
CA ALA A 29 13.47 -14.14 4.78
C ALA A 29 13.65 -13.47 6.15
N ARG A 30 14.27 -14.15 7.12
CA ARG A 30 14.63 -13.56 8.42
C ARG A 30 15.61 -12.41 8.27
N LEU A 31 16.65 -12.58 7.47
CA LEU A 31 17.62 -11.53 7.17
C LEU A 31 16.94 -10.32 6.52
N GLY A 32 16.06 -10.55 5.54
CA GLY A 32 15.25 -9.51 4.94
C GLY A 32 14.40 -8.75 5.95
N LEU A 33 13.77 -9.46 6.90
CA LEU A 33 12.98 -8.86 7.97
C LEU A 33 13.83 -7.99 8.91
N MET A 34 15.05 -8.47 9.24
CA MET A 34 16.01 -7.69 10.04
C MET A 34 16.37 -6.38 9.34
N LEU A 35 16.71 -6.43 8.05
CA LEU A 35 17.05 -5.26 7.24
C LEU A 35 15.89 -4.28 7.11
N MET A 36 14.65 -4.77 7.11
CA MET A 36 13.45 -3.93 7.06
C MET A 36 13.00 -3.39 8.44
N THR A 37 13.65 -3.75 9.53
CA THR A 37 13.24 -3.27 10.87
C THR A 37 13.20 -1.73 10.99
N PRO A 38 14.20 -0.95 10.50
CA PRO A 38 14.15 0.52 10.55
C PRO A 38 13.06 1.13 9.68
N TRP A 39 12.61 0.42 8.66
CA TRP A 39 11.59 0.85 7.72
C TRP A 39 10.24 1.18 8.39
N THR A 40 9.83 0.39 9.38
CA THR A 40 8.54 0.61 10.10
C THR A 40 8.53 1.95 10.84
N TRP A 41 9.63 2.29 11.54
CA TRP A 41 9.78 3.57 12.21
C TRP A 41 9.85 4.73 11.21
N ALA A 42 10.64 4.55 10.16
CA ALA A 42 10.80 5.57 9.12
C ALA A 42 9.47 5.89 8.42
N ILE A 43 8.60 4.88 8.17
CA ILE A 43 7.25 5.10 7.64
C ILE A 43 6.40 5.94 8.59
N ALA A 44 6.35 5.60 9.87
CA ALA A 44 5.53 6.33 10.83
C ALA A 44 5.98 7.80 10.93
N TYR A 45 7.29 8.03 11.07
CA TYR A 45 7.89 9.36 11.11
C TYR A 45 7.60 10.17 9.84
N ARG A 46 7.81 9.56 8.67
CA ARG A 46 7.53 10.17 7.38
C ARG A 46 6.05 10.55 7.23
N ARG A 47 5.12 9.62 7.51
CA ARG A 47 3.68 9.86 7.36
C ARG A 47 3.19 10.99 8.25
N PHE A 48 3.63 11.04 9.49
CA PHE A 48 3.30 12.15 10.40
C PHE A 48 3.76 13.49 9.83
N ASN A 49 5.02 13.59 9.43
CA ASN A 49 5.59 14.84 8.89
C ASN A 49 4.97 15.25 7.56
N GLN A 50 4.62 14.29 6.69
CA GLN A 50 3.88 14.55 5.45
C GLN A 50 2.51 15.16 5.75
N GLY A 51 1.79 14.65 6.75
CA GLY A 51 0.52 15.22 7.21
C GLY A 51 0.67 16.68 7.63
N VAL A 52 1.70 17.01 8.39
CA VAL A 52 2.01 18.40 8.80
C VAL A 52 2.29 19.28 7.56
N LEU A 53 3.10 18.81 6.62
CA LEU A 53 3.43 19.55 5.39
C LEU A 53 2.19 19.82 4.54
N ILE A 54 1.32 18.82 4.35
CA ILE A 54 0.08 18.94 3.56
C ILE A 54 -0.86 19.96 4.22
N ARG A 55 -1.07 19.85 5.54
CA ARG A 55 -1.94 20.79 6.28
C ARG A 55 -1.47 22.23 6.18
N HIS A 56 -0.17 22.48 6.05
CA HIS A 56 0.40 23.83 5.90
C HIS A 56 0.65 24.24 4.45
N GLY A 57 0.05 23.55 3.47
CA GLY A 57 0.10 23.90 2.04
C GLY A 57 1.43 23.62 1.35
N ARG A 58 2.30 22.80 1.95
CA ARG A 58 3.61 22.43 1.39
C ARG A 58 3.61 21.04 0.73
N SER A 59 2.55 20.68 0.02
CA SER A 59 2.40 19.38 -0.66
C SER A 59 3.51 19.09 -1.67
N ARG A 60 4.08 20.13 -2.32
CA ARG A 60 5.25 19.97 -3.21
C ARG A 60 6.43 19.28 -2.53
N ALA A 61 6.66 19.54 -1.24
CA ALA A 61 7.73 18.88 -0.51
C ALA A 61 7.47 17.37 -0.37
N VAL A 62 6.21 16.95 -0.28
CA VAL A 62 5.84 15.53 -0.25
C VAL A 62 6.14 14.87 -1.60
N THR A 63 5.80 15.53 -2.72
CA THR A 63 6.11 15.02 -4.07
C THR A 63 7.61 14.85 -4.27
N VAL A 64 8.42 15.88 -3.92
CA VAL A 64 9.89 15.79 -4.00
C VAL A 64 10.44 14.68 -3.10
N GLY A 65 9.86 14.49 -1.89
CA GLY A 65 10.21 13.37 -1.02
C GLY A 65 10.00 12.01 -1.69
N THR A 66 8.89 11.84 -2.40
CA THR A 66 8.63 10.62 -3.18
C THR A 66 9.64 10.42 -4.32
N THR A 67 10.06 11.50 -4.98
CA THR A 67 11.12 11.43 -6.01
C THR A 67 12.47 11.03 -5.39
N VAL A 68 12.82 11.58 -4.22
CA VAL A 68 14.02 11.17 -3.47
C VAL A 68 13.98 9.69 -3.13
N ARG A 69 12.83 9.19 -2.69
CA ARG A 69 12.63 7.75 -2.42
C ARG A 69 12.87 6.91 -3.67
N LEU A 70 12.28 7.30 -4.80
CA LEU A 70 12.45 6.56 -6.06
C LEU A 70 13.91 6.56 -6.53
N ALA A 71 14.58 7.71 -6.46
CA ALA A 71 16.00 7.84 -6.82
C ALA A 71 16.88 6.95 -5.92
N ALA A 72 16.65 6.96 -4.60
CA ALA A 72 17.38 6.13 -3.67
C ALA A 72 17.12 4.62 -3.91
N LEU A 73 15.87 4.25 -4.22
CA LEU A 73 15.51 2.87 -4.59
C LEU A 73 16.30 2.42 -5.83
N CYS A 74 16.25 3.20 -6.90
CA CYS A 74 16.98 2.89 -8.14
C CYS A 74 18.49 2.85 -7.94
N ALA A 75 19.05 3.74 -7.12
CA ALA A 75 20.47 3.78 -6.82
C ALA A 75 20.93 2.50 -6.10
N VAL A 76 20.20 2.04 -5.07
CA VAL A 76 20.56 0.81 -4.34
C VAL A 76 20.37 -0.42 -5.20
N LEU A 77 19.28 -0.52 -5.99
CA LEU A 77 19.07 -1.62 -6.91
C LEU A 77 20.15 -1.65 -8.00
N GLY A 78 20.48 -0.50 -8.58
CA GLY A 78 21.51 -0.36 -9.59
C GLY A 78 22.91 -0.72 -9.04
N ALA A 79 23.25 -0.22 -7.85
CA ALA A 79 24.49 -0.58 -7.19
C ALA A 79 24.55 -2.10 -6.89
N GLY A 80 23.47 -2.69 -6.37
CA GLY A 80 23.38 -4.13 -6.13
C GLY A 80 23.57 -4.94 -7.41
N TYR A 81 22.97 -4.55 -8.51
CA TYR A 81 23.13 -5.20 -9.81
C TYR A 81 24.57 -5.10 -10.36
N LEU A 82 25.17 -3.91 -10.26
CA LEU A 82 26.54 -3.66 -10.75
C LEU A 82 27.58 -4.38 -9.91
N LEU A 83 27.39 -4.47 -8.59
CA LEU A 83 28.30 -5.16 -7.68
C LEU A 83 28.16 -6.71 -7.74
N ALA A 84 26.97 -7.22 -8.05
CA ALA A 84 26.76 -8.66 -8.19
C ALA A 84 27.50 -9.26 -9.38
N LYS A 85 27.67 -8.51 -10.49
CA LYS A 85 28.34 -8.99 -11.70
C LYS A 85 29.86 -9.23 -11.56
N PRO A 86 30.67 -8.26 -11.08
CA PRO A 86 32.13 -8.43 -11.05
C PRO A 86 32.65 -9.32 -9.93
N LEU A 87 31.87 -9.50 -8.83
CA LEU A 87 32.33 -10.23 -7.67
C LEU A 87 32.07 -11.73 -7.77
N GLY A 88 31.35 -12.21 -8.81
CA GLY A 88 31.05 -13.64 -9.00
C GLY A 88 30.34 -14.28 -7.79
N VAL A 89 29.80 -13.44 -6.92
CA VAL A 89 29.47 -13.81 -5.56
C VAL A 89 27.97 -14.01 -5.47
N GLY A 90 27.53 -15.24 -5.32
CA GLY A 90 26.20 -15.57 -4.83
C GLY A 90 25.90 -15.04 -3.41
N TRP A 91 26.71 -14.15 -2.89
CA TRP A 91 26.66 -13.60 -1.54
C TRP A 91 25.66 -12.46 -1.38
N VAL A 92 25.39 -11.70 -2.44
CA VAL A 92 24.36 -10.64 -2.39
C VAL A 92 23.06 -11.24 -2.88
N SER A 93 22.40 -11.97 -2.00
CA SER A 93 21.07 -12.54 -2.29
C SER A 93 20.13 -11.43 -2.72
N GLY A 94 19.31 -11.67 -3.75
CA GLY A 94 18.35 -10.70 -4.27
C GLY A 94 17.42 -10.15 -3.17
N ILE A 95 17.18 -10.92 -2.10
CA ILE A 95 16.41 -10.50 -0.93
C ILE A 95 17.13 -9.40 -0.14
N VAL A 96 18.45 -9.47 0.00
CA VAL A 96 19.25 -8.45 0.70
C VAL A 96 19.24 -7.16 -0.07
N VAL A 97 19.46 -7.20 -1.39
CA VAL A 97 19.42 -6.01 -2.25
C VAL A 97 18.01 -5.41 -2.24
N GLY A 98 16.98 -6.21 -2.46
CA GLY A 98 15.59 -5.74 -2.53
C GLY A 98 15.11 -5.12 -1.23
N THR A 99 15.32 -5.79 -0.09
CA THR A 99 14.90 -5.28 1.23
C THR A 99 15.71 -4.06 1.66
N SER A 100 17.02 -4.03 1.39
CA SER A 100 17.86 -2.86 1.66
C SER A 100 17.45 -1.68 0.79
N ALA A 101 17.14 -1.89 -0.50
CA ALA A 101 16.68 -0.85 -1.40
C ALA A 101 15.39 -0.20 -0.89
N ILE A 102 14.42 -1.00 -0.45
CA ILE A 102 13.16 -0.50 0.11
C ILE A 102 13.42 0.25 1.43
N ALA A 103 14.22 -0.28 2.33
CA ALA A 103 14.51 0.34 3.62
C ALA A 103 15.24 1.67 3.44
N VAL A 104 16.32 1.71 2.67
CA VAL A 104 17.12 2.92 2.40
C VAL A 104 16.27 3.98 1.69
N ALA A 105 15.45 3.59 0.72
CA ALA A 105 14.59 4.52 0.01
C ALA A 105 13.60 5.24 0.94
N VAL A 106 12.96 4.51 1.85
CA VAL A 106 12.01 5.11 2.81
C VAL A 106 12.74 5.95 3.87
N ILE A 107 13.92 5.53 4.30
CA ILE A 107 14.75 6.31 5.26
C ILE A 107 15.19 7.63 4.60
N ALA A 108 15.65 7.59 3.35
CA ALA A 108 16.05 8.79 2.61
C ALA A 108 14.88 9.79 2.47
N GLU A 109 13.68 9.30 2.14
CA GLU A 109 12.48 10.13 2.11
C GLU A 109 12.13 10.68 3.50
N ALA A 110 12.23 9.86 4.56
CA ALA A 110 11.96 10.28 5.94
C ALA A 110 12.91 11.40 6.39
N ILE A 111 14.19 11.29 6.09
CA ILE A 111 15.19 12.34 6.35
C ILE A 111 14.83 13.62 5.60
N TYR A 112 14.57 13.52 4.29
CA TYR A 112 14.20 14.68 3.48
C TYR A 112 12.96 15.40 4.01
N VAL A 113 11.88 14.65 4.30
CA VAL A 113 10.63 15.19 4.84
C VAL A 113 10.85 15.82 6.23
N GLY A 114 11.67 15.19 7.08
CA GLY A 114 12.07 15.72 8.37
C GLY A 114 12.78 17.07 8.29
N LEU A 115 13.71 17.21 7.35
CA LEU A 115 14.38 18.48 7.08
C LEU A 115 13.40 19.56 6.59
N ARG A 116 12.46 19.19 5.73
CA ARG A 116 11.48 20.14 5.16
C ARG A 116 10.37 20.54 6.13
N VAL A 117 10.01 19.70 7.09
CA VAL A 117 8.98 20.01 8.09
C VAL A 117 9.51 20.89 9.23
N HIS A 118 10.81 20.80 9.53
CA HIS A 118 11.42 21.52 10.66
C HIS A 118 11.11 23.04 10.70
N PRO A 119 11.25 23.81 9.60
CA PRO A 119 10.87 25.22 9.62
C PRO A 119 9.37 25.45 9.82
N VAL A 120 8.50 24.52 9.35
CA VAL A 120 7.05 24.61 9.58
C VAL A 120 6.72 24.42 11.06
N LEU A 121 7.36 23.44 11.69
CA LEU A 121 7.19 23.20 13.13
C LEU A 121 7.59 24.42 13.96
N ARG A 122 8.74 25.02 13.68
CA ARG A 122 9.24 26.19 14.41
C ARG A 122 8.41 27.45 14.16
N GLN A 123 8.01 27.71 12.94
CA GLN A 123 7.39 28.99 12.56
C GLN A 123 5.87 29.01 12.70
N ARG A 124 5.20 27.84 12.62
CA ARG A 124 3.74 27.78 12.58
C ARG A 124 3.11 26.89 13.63
N VAL A 125 3.78 25.80 14.04
CA VAL A 125 3.19 24.87 15.01
C VAL A 125 3.54 25.24 16.44
N GLN A 126 4.81 25.53 16.73
CA GLN A 126 5.26 25.89 18.08
C GLN A 126 4.64 27.21 18.62
N PRO A 127 4.49 28.28 17.78
CA PRO A 127 3.83 29.51 18.24
C PRO A 127 2.31 29.43 18.29
N ALA A 128 1.70 28.36 17.76
CA ALA A 128 0.26 28.23 17.76
C ALA A 128 -0.29 28.07 19.19
N PRO A 129 -1.47 28.64 19.50
CA PRO A 129 -2.07 28.51 20.82
C PRO A 129 -2.32 27.02 21.12
N ALA A 130 -2.12 26.65 22.39
CA ALA A 130 -2.38 25.29 22.84
C ALA A 130 -3.87 24.93 22.63
N VAL A 131 -4.11 23.75 22.11
CA VAL A 131 -5.49 23.24 21.91
C VAL A 131 -6.11 22.96 23.27
N SER A 132 -7.29 23.53 23.53
CA SER A 132 -8.04 23.29 24.75
C SER A 132 -9.39 22.61 24.42
N PRO A 133 -9.72 21.48 25.08
CA PRO A 133 -8.90 20.72 26.02
C PRO A 133 -7.73 19.98 25.32
N PRO A 134 -6.62 19.70 26.06
CA PRO A 134 -5.49 18.95 25.49
C PRO A 134 -5.93 17.55 25.07
N LEU A 135 -5.31 17.02 24.01
CA LEU A 135 -5.59 15.68 23.51
C LEU A 135 -5.25 14.63 24.59
N SER A 136 -6.27 14.01 25.18
CA SER A 136 -6.07 12.92 26.13
C SER A 136 -5.72 11.63 25.42
N TRP A 137 -4.91 10.76 26.08
CA TRP A 137 -4.59 9.43 25.56
C TRP A 137 -5.84 8.59 25.23
N ARG A 138 -6.90 8.71 26.03
CA ARG A 138 -8.17 8.04 25.81
C ARG A 138 -8.87 8.50 24.52
N ALA A 139 -8.86 9.81 24.25
CA ALA A 139 -9.41 10.37 23.03
C ALA A 139 -8.61 9.93 21.79
N PHE A 140 -7.28 9.99 21.90
CA PHE A 140 -6.39 9.49 20.85
C PHE A 140 -6.61 8.01 20.57
N ALA A 141 -6.63 7.15 21.58
CA ALA A 141 -6.83 5.72 21.41
C ALA A 141 -8.21 5.40 20.80
N ARG A 142 -9.27 6.10 21.22
CA ARG A 142 -10.62 5.94 20.66
C ARG A 142 -10.66 6.25 19.15
N PHE A 143 -9.91 7.26 18.71
CA PHE A 143 -9.81 7.62 17.29
C PHE A 143 -8.90 6.67 16.52
N TYR A 144 -7.74 6.33 17.07
CA TYR A 144 -6.67 5.63 16.35
C TYR A 144 -6.88 4.11 16.28
N THR A 145 -7.43 3.50 17.34
CA THR A 145 -7.63 2.03 17.40
C THR A 145 -8.48 1.49 16.24
N PRO A 146 -9.63 2.10 15.87
CA PRO A 146 -10.40 1.63 14.71
C PRO A 146 -9.62 1.68 13.41
N LEU A 147 -8.79 2.71 13.20
CA LEU A 147 -7.96 2.84 11.99
C LEU A 147 -6.89 1.75 11.92
N VAL A 148 -6.26 1.42 13.06
CA VAL A 148 -5.31 0.30 13.14
C VAL A 148 -6.01 -1.02 12.84
N MET A 149 -7.19 -1.25 13.43
CA MET A 149 -7.97 -2.45 13.16
C MET A 149 -8.36 -2.56 11.68
N THR A 150 -8.78 -1.46 11.06
CA THR A 150 -9.06 -1.41 9.62
C THR A 150 -7.86 -1.84 8.79
N SER A 151 -6.67 -1.35 9.13
CA SER A 151 -5.43 -1.70 8.43
C SER A 151 -5.08 -3.18 8.61
N LEU A 152 -5.20 -3.70 9.82
CA LEU A 152 -4.95 -5.12 10.12
C LEU A 152 -5.94 -6.03 9.39
N LEU A 153 -7.23 -5.69 9.42
CA LEU A 153 -8.26 -6.41 8.68
C LEU A 153 -8.01 -6.37 7.16
N GLY A 154 -7.61 -5.21 6.64
CA GLY A 154 -7.26 -5.07 5.22
C GLY A 154 -6.12 -5.99 4.77
N LEU A 155 -5.15 -6.23 5.64
CA LEU A 155 -4.05 -7.17 5.37
C LEU A 155 -4.53 -8.63 5.24
N LEU A 156 -5.66 -9.01 5.85
CA LEU A 156 -6.21 -10.36 5.75
C LEU A 156 -6.85 -10.65 4.38
N SER A 157 -7.24 -9.64 3.64
CA SER A 157 -7.89 -9.81 2.33
C SER A 157 -7.01 -10.56 1.33
N PHE A 158 -5.70 -10.29 1.32
CA PHE A 158 -4.77 -10.94 0.41
C PHE A 158 -4.56 -12.44 0.70
N PRO A 159 -4.24 -12.86 1.93
CA PRO A 159 -4.16 -14.28 2.28
C PRO A 159 -5.47 -15.05 2.05
N ILE A 160 -6.62 -14.44 2.37
CA ILE A 160 -7.94 -15.07 2.14
C ILE A 160 -8.15 -15.32 0.65
N ALA A 161 -7.87 -14.34 -0.20
CA ALA A 161 -8.03 -14.47 -1.64
C ALA A 161 -7.09 -15.54 -2.22
N THR A 162 -5.81 -15.55 -1.83
CA THR A 162 -4.83 -16.53 -2.31
C THR A 162 -5.16 -17.95 -1.83
N ALA A 163 -5.61 -18.11 -0.58
CA ALA A 163 -6.04 -19.40 -0.05
C ALA A 163 -7.29 -19.95 -0.76
N ALA A 164 -8.22 -19.08 -1.14
CA ALA A 164 -9.39 -19.48 -1.92
C ALA A 164 -9.00 -19.88 -3.34
N MET A 165 -8.19 -19.07 -4.03
CA MET A 165 -7.71 -19.40 -5.38
C MET A 165 -6.93 -20.72 -5.43
N GLY A 166 -6.15 -21.01 -4.39
CA GLY A 166 -5.42 -22.27 -4.27
C GLY A 166 -6.33 -23.52 -4.14
N ARG A 167 -7.64 -23.33 -3.90
CA ARG A 167 -8.64 -24.41 -3.79
C ARG A 167 -9.62 -24.45 -4.95
N MET A 168 -9.54 -23.47 -5.86
CA MET A 168 -10.38 -23.41 -7.06
C MET A 168 -9.76 -24.20 -8.24
N PRO A 169 -10.55 -24.58 -9.26
CA PRO A 169 -10.03 -25.12 -10.51
C PRO A 169 -8.96 -24.19 -11.12
N ASN A 170 -7.94 -24.77 -11.75
CA ASN A 170 -6.82 -24.04 -12.34
C ASN A 170 -6.06 -23.14 -11.33
N ALA A 171 -5.88 -23.63 -10.09
CA ALA A 171 -5.24 -22.91 -9.00
C ALA A 171 -3.88 -22.32 -9.37
N LEU A 172 -3.02 -23.10 -10.06
CA LEU A 172 -1.68 -22.68 -10.46
C LEU A 172 -1.71 -21.47 -11.40
N ASP A 173 -2.58 -21.51 -12.42
CA ASP A 173 -2.73 -20.43 -13.39
C ASP A 173 -3.29 -19.17 -12.72
N SER A 174 -4.30 -19.34 -11.87
CA SER A 174 -4.90 -18.24 -11.11
C SER A 174 -3.89 -17.58 -10.18
N LEU A 175 -3.09 -18.35 -9.44
CA LEU A 175 -2.05 -17.85 -8.55
C LEU A 175 -0.89 -17.20 -9.31
N ALA A 176 -0.54 -17.70 -10.51
CA ALA A 176 0.47 -17.09 -11.36
C ALA A 176 0.04 -15.72 -11.93
N VAL A 177 -1.23 -15.60 -12.31
CA VAL A 177 -1.81 -14.37 -12.87
C VAL A 177 -2.12 -13.31 -11.80
N TRP A 178 -2.48 -13.73 -10.59
CA TRP A 178 -2.91 -12.85 -9.51
C TRP A 178 -1.97 -11.68 -9.17
N PRO A 179 -0.63 -11.87 -9.00
CA PRO A 179 0.28 -10.77 -8.70
C PRO A 179 0.33 -9.73 -9.82
N VAL A 180 0.27 -10.15 -11.08
CA VAL A 180 0.33 -9.25 -12.24
C VAL A 180 -0.95 -8.40 -12.33
N VAL A 181 -2.12 -9.03 -12.22
CA VAL A 181 -3.42 -8.35 -12.24
C VAL A 181 -3.56 -7.41 -11.05
N SER A 182 -3.26 -7.90 -9.84
CA SER A 182 -3.37 -7.09 -8.62
C SER A 182 -2.36 -5.93 -8.60
N GLY A 183 -1.15 -6.12 -9.14
CA GLY A 183 -0.14 -5.09 -9.27
C GLY A 183 -0.58 -3.96 -10.21
N LEU A 184 -1.10 -4.29 -11.38
CA LEU A 184 -1.61 -3.29 -12.33
C LEU A 184 -2.82 -2.54 -11.76
N LEU A 185 -3.76 -3.26 -11.15
CA LEU A 185 -4.90 -2.63 -10.48
C LEU A 185 -4.45 -1.73 -9.34
N PHE A 186 -3.46 -2.14 -8.55
CA PHE A 186 -2.95 -1.34 -7.45
C PHE A 186 -2.40 0.02 -7.91
N LEU A 187 -1.77 0.10 -9.07
CA LEU A 187 -1.33 1.37 -9.65
C LEU A 187 -2.51 2.34 -9.81
N LEU A 188 -3.63 1.88 -10.36
CA LEU A 188 -4.83 2.69 -10.57
C LEU A 188 -5.54 3.02 -9.25
N LEU A 189 -5.64 2.05 -8.33
CA LEU A 189 -6.26 2.23 -7.03
C LEU A 189 -5.45 3.16 -6.11
N SER A 190 -4.13 3.21 -6.26
CA SER A 190 -3.23 4.02 -5.42
C SER A 190 -3.56 5.51 -5.50
N VAL A 191 -4.05 5.98 -6.64
CA VAL A 191 -4.48 7.38 -6.82
C VAL A 191 -5.70 7.68 -5.95
N GLY A 192 -6.68 6.76 -5.88
CA GLY A 192 -7.82 6.86 -4.97
C GLY A 192 -7.39 6.84 -3.50
N ILE A 193 -6.43 5.98 -3.14
CA ILE A 193 -5.89 5.91 -1.77
C ILE A 193 -5.22 7.23 -1.38
N ALA A 194 -4.40 7.80 -2.25
CA ALA A 194 -3.76 9.10 -2.03
C ALA A 194 -4.80 10.23 -1.91
N TYR A 195 -5.90 10.13 -2.63
CA TYR A 195 -7.01 11.10 -2.58
C TYR A 195 -7.67 11.17 -1.21
N ASN A 196 -7.74 10.07 -0.45
CA ASN A 196 -8.26 10.08 0.91
C ASN A 196 -7.56 11.11 1.81
N GLU A 197 -6.23 11.21 1.73
CA GLU A 197 -5.42 12.18 2.50
C GLU A 197 -5.78 13.62 2.09
N VAL A 198 -6.02 13.87 0.80
CA VAL A 198 -6.42 15.18 0.27
C VAL A 198 -7.81 15.57 0.80
N VAL A 199 -8.76 14.63 0.82
CA VAL A 199 -10.10 14.86 1.36
C VAL A 199 -10.03 15.28 2.82
N VAL A 200 -9.34 14.50 3.66
CA VAL A 200 -9.18 14.80 5.09
C VAL A 200 -8.51 16.16 5.31
N ALA A 201 -7.51 16.51 4.51
CA ALA A 201 -6.76 17.76 4.66
C ALA A 201 -7.54 19.03 4.23
N LEU A 202 -8.48 18.90 3.30
CA LEU A 202 -9.15 20.05 2.69
C LEU A 202 -10.59 20.26 3.16
N LEU A 203 -11.20 19.33 3.87
CA LEU A 203 -12.60 19.44 4.32
C LEU A 203 -12.85 20.57 5.32
N ASP A 204 -11.81 21.08 5.98
CA ASP A 204 -11.91 22.28 6.86
C ASP A 204 -12.19 23.57 6.07
N ARG A 205 -12.02 23.56 4.74
CA ARG A 205 -12.26 24.77 3.92
C ARG A 205 -13.74 24.98 3.65
N PRO A 206 -14.22 26.22 3.67
CA PRO A 206 -15.60 26.51 3.30
C PRO A 206 -15.88 25.99 1.88
N ASP A 207 -17.07 25.42 1.69
CA ASP A 207 -17.56 24.87 0.41
C ASP A 207 -16.72 23.75 -0.23
N ALA A 208 -15.79 23.13 0.52
CA ALA A 208 -14.90 22.08 0.00
C ALA A 208 -15.64 20.80 -0.46
N VAL A 209 -16.80 20.49 0.10
CA VAL A 209 -17.51 19.22 -0.15
C VAL A 209 -17.86 19.03 -1.63
N ARG A 210 -18.41 20.06 -2.28
CA ARG A 210 -18.82 19.97 -3.70
C ARG A 210 -17.63 19.77 -4.65
N PRO A 211 -16.57 20.59 -4.61
CA PRO A 211 -15.38 20.39 -5.45
C PRO A 211 -14.72 19.04 -5.23
N LEU A 212 -14.55 18.63 -3.97
CA LEU A 212 -13.95 17.33 -3.65
C LEU A 212 -14.80 16.17 -4.19
N ARG A 213 -16.13 16.19 -3.99
CA ARG A 213 -17.01 15.16 -4.55
C ARG A 213 -16.93 15.12 -6.09
N ARG A 214 -16.93 16.28 -6.75
CA ARG A 214 -16.78 16.35 -8.21
C ARG A 214 -15.43 15.74 -8.65
N PHE A 215 -14.36 16.06 -7.92
CA PHE A 215 -13.04 15.50 -8.20
C PHE A 215 -13.00 13.98 -7.99
N SER A 216 -13.71 13.43 -6.99
CA SER A 216 -13.85 11.98 -6.81
C SER A 216 -14.45 11.31 -8.05
N TRP A 217 -15.51 11.89 -8.63
CA TRP A 217 -16.10 11.35 -9.86
C TRP A 217 -15.20 11.50 -11.08
N THR A 218 -14.49 12.62 -11.23
CA THR A 218 -13.51 12.76 -12.32
C THR A 218 -12.36 11.76 -12.18
N LEU A 219 -11.91 11.52 -10.95
CA LEU A 219 -10.88 10.52 -10.66
C LEU A 219 -11.38 9.11 -10.98
N ALA A 220 -12.61 8.77 -10.57
CA ALA A 220 -13.26 7.51 -10.88
C ALA A 220 -13.34 7.27 -12.40
N ALA A 221 -13.80 8.28 -13.15
CA ALA A 221 -13.90 8.22 -14.60
C ALA A 221 -12.52 8.11 -15.27
N ALA A 222 -11.54 8.89 -14.82
CA ALA A 222 -10.19 8.88 -15.39
C ALA A 222 -9.46 7.56 -15.16
N THR A 223 -9.50 7.00 -13.94
CA THR A 223 -8.80 5.75 -13.63
C THR A 223 -9.48 4.54 -14.28
N THR A 224 -10.83 4.52 -14.33
CA THR A 224 -11.56 3.48 -15.06
C THR A 224 -11.38 3.62 -16.56
N GLY A 225 -11.46 4.84 -17.10
CA GLY A 225 -11.21 5.11 -18.52
C GLY A 225 -9.79 4.72 -18.96
N LEU A 226 -8.80 4.94 -18.11
CA LEU A 226 -7.43 4.49 -18.37
C LEU A 226 -7.34 2.96 -18.43
N LEU A 227 -8.03 2.23 -17.53
CA LEU A 227 -8.07 0.78 -17.57
C LEU A 227 -8.79 0.27 -18.83
N VAL A 228 -9.92 0.89 -19.20
CA VAL A 228 -10.64 0.57 -20.45
C VAL A 228 -9.74 0.80 -21.66
N ALA A 229 -9.09 1.97 -21.75
CA ALA A 229 -8.19 2.30 -22.84
C ALA A 229 -7.02 1.29 -22.94
N LEU A 230 -6.46 0.89 -21.81
CA LEU A 230 -5.42 -0.13 -21.77
C LEU A 230 -5.93 -1.47 -22.33
N LEU A 231 -7.11 -1.92 -21.89
CA LEU A 231 -7.69 -3.22 -22.27
C LEU A 231 -8.23 -3.25 -23.71
N ALA A 232 -8.72 -2.12 -24.21
CA ALA A 232 -9.24 -1.98 -25.58
C ALA A 232 -8.13 -1.82 -26.63
N THR A 233 -6.88 -1.65 -26.22
CA THR A 233 -5.73 -1.47 -27.09
C THR A 233 -4.75 -2.65 -26.98
N PRO A 234 -3.84 -2.85 -27.94
CA PRO A 234 -2.79 -3.87 -27.84
C PRO A 234 -1.83 -3.69 -26.66
N LEU A 235 -1.87 -2.54 -25.98
CA LEU A 235 -1.00 -2.23 -24.84
C LEU A 235 -1.17 -3.22 -23.68
N ALA A 236 -2.38 -3.72 -23.43
CA ALA A 236 -2.60 -4.77 -22.45
C ALA A 236 -1.81 -6.04 -22.76
N GLY A 237 -1.86 -6.48 -24.04
CA GLY A 237 -1.10 -7.63 -24.51
C GLY A 237 0.41 -7.44 -24.33
N VAL A 238 0.94 -6.27 -24.75
CA VAL A 238 2.37 -5.92 -24.57
C VAL A 238 2.76 -5.92 -23.09
N TRP A 239 1.95 -5.32 -22.23
CA TRP A 239 2.20 -5.31 -20.78
C TRP A 239 2.24 -6.71 -20.20
N LEU A 240 1.23 -7.55 -20.51
CA LEU A 240 1.08 -8.88 -19.96
C LEU A 240 2.13 -9.87 -20.47
N THR A 241 2.50 -9.80 -21.75
CA THR A 241 3.46 -10.74 -22.34
C THR A 241 4.90 -10.23 -22.28
N ALA A 242 5.18 -9.03 -22.81
CA ALA A 242 6.54 -8.53 -22.94
C ALA A 242 7.10 -7.97 -21.60
N VAL A 243 6.29 -7.29 -20.79
CA VAL A 243 6.74 -6.71 -19.53
C VAL A 243 6.60 -7.68 -18.37
N SER A 244 5.45 -8.35 -18.26
CA SER A 244 5.17 -9.28 -17.14
C SER A 244 5.61 -10.72 -17.42
N GLY A 245 6.01 -11.06 -18.66
CA GLY A 245 6.55 -12.37 -19.01
C GLY A 245 5.52 -13.51 -18.98
N LEU A 246 4.22 -13.21 -19.07
CA LEU A 246 3.18 -14.24 -19.08
C LEU A 246 3.12 -14.97 -20.42
N SER A 247 2.89 -16.29 -20.38
CA SER A 247 2.55 -17.06 -21.58
C SER A 247 1.21 -16.57 -22.18
N ALA A 248 0.97 -16.86 -23.45
CA ALA A 248 -0.25 -16.41 -24.15
C ALA A 248 -1.55 -16.82 -23.43
N GLY A 249 -1.61 -18.04 -22.89
CA GLY A 249 -2.76 -18.54 -22.14
C GLY A 249 -2.97 -17.77 -20.82
N LEU A 250 -1.90 -17.54 -20.05
CA LEU A 250 -1.95 -16.77 -18.81
C LEU A 250 -2.25 -15.29 -19.06
N ALA A 251 -1.76 -14.73 -20.16
CA ALA A 251 -2.08 -13.36 -20.56
C ALA A 251 -3.57 -13.19 -20.90
N ALA A 252 -4.18 -14.17 -21.59
CA ALA A 252 -5.62 -14.16 -21.86
C ALA A 252 -6.45 -14.22 -20.56
N LEU A 253 -6.07 -15.09 -19.62
CA LEU A 253 -6.71 -15.19 -18.30
C LEU A 253 -6.54 -13.87 -17.50
N ALA A 254 -5.36 -13.27 -17.54
CA ALA A 254 -5.09 -11.97 -16.91
C ALA A 254 -5.95 -10.85 -17.50
N GLN A 255 -6.06 -10.80 -18.83
CA GLN A 255 -6.87 -9.81 -19.54
C GLN A 255 -8.36 -9.96 -19.20
N LEU A 256 -8.87 -11.18 -19.15
CA LEU A 256 -10.23 -11.46 -18.72
C LEU A 256 -10.48 -11.01 -17.29
N SER A 257 -9.55 -11.31 -16.38
CA SER A 257 -9.62 -10.90 -14.97
C SER A 257 -9.63 -9.37 -14.80
N LEU A 258 -8.90 -8.64 -15.65
CA LEU A 258 -8.89 -7.18 -15.67
C LEU A 258 -10.23 -6.62 -16.19
N TRP A 259 -10.88 -7.25 -17.17
CA TRP A 259 -12.21 -6.87 -17.62
C TRP A 259 -13.25 -6.99 -16.51
N TYR A 260 -13.25 -8.07 -15.74
CA TYR A 260 -14.11 -8.21 -14.56
C TYR A 260 -13.79 -7.19 -13.45
N SER A 261 -12.59 -6.62 -13.47
CA SER A 261 -12.13 -5.65 -12.48
C SER A 261 -12.38 -4.19 -12.85
N LEU A 262 -13.05 -3.90 -13.99
CA LEU A 262 -13.26 -2.53 -14.50
C LEU A 262 -13.90 -1.55 -13.51
N ALA A 263 -14.81 -2.03 -12.69
CA ALA A 263 -15.48 -1.18 -11.72
C ALA A 263 -14.61 -0.83 -10.49
N ARG A 264 -13.53 -1.58 -10.23
CA ARG A 264 -12.71 -1.41 -9.02
C ARG A 264 -12.06 -0.03 -8.87
N PRO A 265 -11.46 0.59 -9.91
CA PRO A 265 -10.89 1.92 -9.78
C PRO A 265 -11.94 2.98 -9.42
N ALA A 266 -13.14 2.93 -10.02
CA ALA A 266 -14.23 3.84 -9.70
C ALA A 266 -14.70 3.66 -8.25
N PHE A 267 -14.93 2.43 -7.81
CA PHE A 267 -15.30 2.13 -6.43
C PHE A 267 -14.22 2.58 -5.45
N SER A 268 -12.93 2.41 -5.76
CA SER A 268 -11.84 2.88 -4.92
C SER A 268 -11.89 4.40 -4.71
N ALA A 269 -12.07 5.17 -5.77
CA ALA A 269 -12.15 6.63 -5.67
C ALA A 269 -13.32 7.08 -4.78
N VAL A 270 -14.51 6.50 -4.98
CA VAL A 270 -15.69 6.80 -4.18
C VAL A 270 -15.54 6.34 -2.73
N GLN A 271 -15.02 5.14 -2.52
CA GLN A 271 -14.76 4.60 -1.19
C GLN A 271 -13.80 5.49 -0.39
N ASN A 272 -12.69 5.90 -1.01
CA ASN A 272 -11.71 6.76 -0.36
C ASN A 272 -12.27 8.16 -0.06
N TRP A 273 -13.17 8.69 -0.89
CA TRP A 273 -13.94 9.88 -0.60
C TRP A 273 -14.77 9.70 0.67
N GLN A 274 -15.58 8.64 0.76
CA GLN A 274 -16.44 8.37 1.92
C GLN A 274 -15.62 8.12 3.20
N GLN A 275 -14.53 7.38 3.09
CA GLN A 275 -13.61 7.17 4.21
C GLN A 275 -12.99 8.47 4.71
N GLY A 276 -12.58 9.36 3.79
CA GLY A 276 -12.06 10.69 4.12
C GLY A 276 -13.07 11.53 4.90
N LEU A 277 -14.35 11.52 4.51
CA LEU A 277 -15.43 12.17 5.25
C LEU A 277 -15.60 11.61 6.67
N LEU A 278 -15.60 10.28 6.81
CA LEU A 278 -15.73 9.62 8.11
C LEU A 278 -14.55 9.91 9.03
N ILE A 279 -13.34 9.89 8.50
CA ILE A 279 -12.11 10.19 9.26
C ILE A 279 -12.11 11.65 9.70
N HIS A 280 -12.45 12.58 8.81
CA HIS A 280 -12.54 13.99 9.12
C HIS A 280 -13.60 14.27 10.22
N ALA A 281 -14.76 13.59 10.14
CA ALA A 281 -15.81 13.69 11.15
C ALA A 281 -15.49 12.97 12.47
N GLY A 282 -14.32 12.35 12.62
CA GLY A 282 -13.95 11.56 13.80
C GLY A 282 -14.69 10.22 13.95
N ARG A 283 -15.46 9.81 12.92
CA ARG A 283 -16.27 8.57 12.92
C ARG A 283 -15.50 7.38 12.36
N THR A 284 -14.28 7.17 12.84
CA THR A 284 -13.36 6.12 12.33
C THR A 284 -13.89 4.69 12.50
N ARG A 285 -14.80 4.46 13.47
CA ARG A 285 -15.46 3.17 13.66
C ARG A 285 -16.23 2.72 12.41
N GLY A 286 -16.91 3.62 11.71
CA GLY A 286 -17.61 3.31 10.47
C GLY A 286 -16.70 2.78 9.36
N VAL A 287 -15.44 3.22 9.32
CA VAL A 287 -14.45 2.70 8.37
C VAL A 287 -14.10 1.24 8.68
N THR A 288 -13.94 0.91 9.97
CA THR A 288 -13.68 -0.47 10.41
C THR A 288 -14.87 -1.38 10.10
N GLU A 289 -16.10 -0.93 10.41
CA GLU A 289 -17.33 -1.68 10.14
C GLU A 289 -17.49 -1.99 8.65
N ALA A 290 -17.25 -1.00 7.77
CA ALA A 290 -17.26 -1.20 6.33
C ALA A 290 -16.21 -2.23 5.87
N THR A 291 -15.03 -2.23 6.47
CA THR A 291 -13.97 -3.19 6.16
C THR A 291 -14.35 -4.62 6.61
N VAL A 292 -14.98 -4.76 7.78
CA VAL A 292 -15.48 -6.06 8.26
C VAL A 292 -16.55 -6.61 7.32
N VAL A 293 -17.50 -5.77 6.91
CA VAL A 293 -18.54 -6.16 5.94
C VAL A 293 -17.91 -6.58 4.62
N PHE A 294 -16.96 -5.81 4.12
CA PHE A 294 -16.22 -6.16 2.90
C PHE A 294 -15.54 -7.53 3.00
N LEU A 295 -14.82 -7.80 4.09
CA LEU A 295 -14.15 -9.09 4.30
C LEU A 295 -15.15 -10.24 4.43
N ALA A 296 -16.26 -10.05 5.15
CA ALA A 296 -17.28 -11.05 5.31
C ALA A 296 -17.95 -11.42 3.98
N VAL A 297 -18.35 -10.40 3.20
CA VAL A 297 -18.98 -10.62 1.88
C VAL A 297 -17.98 -11.24 0.90
N SER A 298 -16.75 -10.70 0.84
CA SER A 298 -15.70 -11.25 -0.03
C SER A 298 -15.35 -12.69 0.34
N GLY A 299 -15.23 -12.98 1.64
CA GLY A 299 -14.97 -14.33 2.14
C GLY A 299 -16.10 -15.31 1.81
N ALA A 300 -17.36 -14.88 1.96
CA ALA A 300 -18.52 -15.69 1.60
C ALA A 300 -18.58 -16.00 0.09
N LEU A 301 -18.33 -14.98 -0.77
CA LEU A 301 -18.29 -15.17 -2.22
C LEU A 301 -17.13 -16.09 -2.65
N LEU A 302 -15.96 -15.94 -2.03
CA LEU A 302 -14.82 -16.83 -2.29
C LEU A 302 -15.10 -18.25 -1.82
N ALA A 303 -15.71 -18.43 -0.66
CA ALA A 303 -16.14 -19.76 -0.16
C ALA A 303 -17.16 -20.40 -1.09
N ALA A 304 -18.14 -19.63 -1.58
CA ALA A 304 -19.09 -20.10 -2.58
C ALA A 304 -18.39 -20.54 -3.89
N GLY A 305 -17.42 -19.76 -4.37
CA GLY A 305 -16.63 -20.12 -5.55
C GLY A 305 -15.74 -21.36 -5.37
N VAL A 306 -15.31 -21.66 -4.14
CA VAL A 306 -14.61 -22.91 -3.81
C VAL A 306 -15.58 -24.10 -3.74
N ALA A 307 -16.80 -23.88 -3.23
CA ALA A 307 -17.81 -24.93 -3.07
C ALA A 307 -18.52 -25.27 -4.39
N TRP A 308 -18.58 -24.34 -5.33
CA TRP A 308 -19.22 -24.46 -6.63
C TRP A 308 -18.19 -24.17 -7.74
N PRO A 309 -17.37 -25.15 -8.11
CA PRO A 309 -16.33 -25.00 -9.11
C PRO A 309 -16.87 -24.92 -10.55
#